data_fda2a10301a07d98fbad4624fe2b1a16
#
_entry.id   fda2a10301a07d98fbad4624fe2b1a16
#
_cell.length_a   1.000
_cell.length_b   1.000
_cell.length_c   1.000
_cell.angle_alpha   90.00
_cell.angle_beta   90.00
_cell.angle_gamma   90.00
#
_symmetry.space_group_name_H-M   'P 1'
#
loop_
_entity.id
_entity.type
_entity.pdbx_description
1 polymer ?
#
loop_
_entity_poly.entity_id
_entity_poly.type
_entity_poly.pdbx_seq_one_letter_code
_entity_poly.pdbx_strand_id
1 'polypeptide(L)'
;MPVRIQLKTIVCSLFCLHLIQMNGQQEVIFSQYMFNHQSLNPGYSGSKEYTNFTILHRSQWLNFEGAPESQAFTFNHKMTSKNIGFGLSGVNDKIGPMTSSRVALDLAYHLELEKAFLSIGIKLGVVNYDFNQSIIRTTNIGDNSFVFDGQGEFKSNIGFGMYYHRPRWYAGISIPWFIENESFNIQRHCYGILGGILNLAEGLKLKPSTLIKYTVGAPFGYDLSAIMLFKDTFWIGPQMRSTFTSVLPRSKFGGGFGIIAGIHLNKTVSLGYSFNTSSLGKYINVNHSTHELM
;
A
#
# COMPACT_ATOMS: atom_id res chain seq x y z
N MET A 1 -0.35 45.43 30.34
CA MET A 1 0.01 45.30 28.92
C MET A 1 1.02 44.18 28.58
N PRO A 2 1.72 43.48 29.47
CA PRO A 2 2.72 42.47 29.11
C PRO A 2 2.16 41.08 28.73
N VAL A 3 0.99 40.72 29.22
CA VAL A 3 0.44 39.34 28.98
C VAL A 3 0.01 39.07 27.53
N ARG A 4 -0.47 40.06 26.80
CA ARG A 4 -0.88 39.93 25.40
C ARG A 4 0.28 39.67 24.42
N ILE A 5 1.48 40.20 24.74
CA ILE A 5 2.68 40.01 23.93
C ILE A 5 3.22 38.58 24.14
N GLN A 6 3.23 38.07 25.36
CA GLN A 6 3.67 36.71 25.67
C GLN A 6 2.78 35.64 25.01
N LEU A 7 1.47 35.85 24.97
CA LEU A 7 0.56 34.89 24.32
C LEU A 7 0.77 34.83 22.81
N LYS A 8 0.99 35.95 22.14
CA LYS A 8 1.31 36.01 20.70
C LYS A 8 2.64 35.34 20.39
N THR A 9 3.65 35.53 21.24
CA THR A 9 4.98 34.91 21.09
C THR A 9 4.91 33.40 21.31
N ILE A 10 4.15 32.92 22.29
CA ILE A 10 3.92 31.50 22.55
C ILE A 10 3.15 30.84 21.40
N VAL A 11 2.13 31.50 20.86
CA VAL A 11 1.35 30.99 19.71
C VAL A 11 2.21 30.97 18.45
N CYS A 12 3.03 31.99 18.19
CA CYS A 12 4.00 31.97 17.08
C CYS A 12 5.07 30.89 17.27
N SER A 13 5.62 30.71 18.46
CA SER A 13 6.60 29.66 18.75
C SER A 13 6.00 28.26 18.59
N LEU A 14 4.76 28.05 19.03
CA LEU A 14 4.03 26.80 18.80
C LEU A 14 3.71 26.57 17.33
N PHE A 15 3.47 27.64 16.56
CA PHE A 15 3.25 27.53 15.11
C PHE A 15 4.54 27.23 14.34
N CYS A 16 5.68 27.75 14.76
CA CYS A 16 7.00 27.46 14.18
C CYS A 16 7.49 26.04 14.48
N LEU A 17 7.07 25.44 15.60
CA LEU A 17 7.39 24.03 15.94
C LEU A 17 6.62 23.01 15.08
N HIS A 18 5.63 23.44 14.29
CA HIS A 18 4.86 22.59 13.37
C HIS A 18 5.39 22.61 11.91
N LEU A 19 6.54 23.19 11.64
CA LEU A 19 7.27 22.97 10.39
C LEU A 19 7.98 21.60 10.45
N ILE A 20 7.20 20.54 10.67
CA ILE A 20 7.67 19.18 10.51
C ILE A 20 7.96 19.03 9.02
N GLN A 21 9.21 18.78 8.68
CA GLN A 21 9.62 18.42 7.32
C GLN A 21 8.81 17.18 6.92
N MET A 22 7.95 17.34 5.92
CA MET A 22 7.19 16.24 5.33
C MET A 22 8.13 15.44 4.42
N ASN A 23 8.92 14.56 5.01
CA ASN A 23 9.88 13.70 4.33
C ASN A 23 9.40 12.24 4.37
N GLY A 24 8.25 11.93 3.85
CA GLY A 24 7.76 10.56 3.81
C GLY A 24 7.59 10.07 2.37
N GLN A 25 8.48 9.24 1.87
CA GLN A 25 8.19 8.46 0.67
C GLN A 25 7.09 7.45 1.01
N GLN A 26 5.99 7.48 0.25
CA GLN A 26 4.92 6.51 0.43
C GLN A 26 5.30 5.20 -0.25
N GLU A 27 5.15 4.08 0.47
CA GLU A 27 5.29 2.75 -0.10
C GLU A 27 4.18 2.49 -1.13
N VAL A 28 4.50 1.69 -2.15
CA VAL A 28 3.53 1.31 -3.19
C VAL A 28 2.37 0.53 -2.58
N ILE A 29 1.16 1.05 -2.75
CA ILE A 29 -0.07 0.39 -2.34
C ILE A 29 -0.97 0.22 -3.56
N PHE A 30 -1.26 -1.03 -3.89
CA PHE A 30 -2.17 -1.38 -4.96
C PHE A 30 -3.62 -1.08 -4.59
N SER A 31 -4.40 -0.66 -5.56
CA SER A 31 -5.83 -0.38 -5.38
C SER A 31 -6.62 -1.64 -5.06
N GLN A 32 -6.18 -2.76 -5.61
CA GLN A 32 -6.79 -4.09 -5.42
C GLN A 32 -6.25 -4.83 -4.18
N TYR A 33 -5.80 -4.10 -3.13
CA TYR A 33 -5.24 -4.66 -1.90
C TYR A 33 -6.13 -5.70 -1.23
N MET A 34 -7.46 -5.58 -1.37
CA MET A 34 -8.42 -6.53 -0.77
C MET A 34 -8.39 -7.93 -1.40
N PHE A 35 -7.74 -8.07 -2.54
CA PHE A 35 -7.48 -9.39 -3.17
C PHE A 35 -6.06 -9.90 -2.89
N ASN A 36 -5.17 -9.03 -2.38
CA ASN A 36 -3.77 -9.35 -2.11
C ASN A 36 -3.31 -8.82 -0.74
N HIS A 37 -3.90 -9.33 0.35
CA HIS A 37 -3.53 -8.94 1.71
C HIS A 37 -2.09 -9.31 2.08
N GLN A 38 -1.52 -10.34 1.46
CA GLN A 38 -0.17 -10.82 1.75
C GLN A 38 0.90 -9.76 1.48
N SER A 39 0.72 -8.92 0.47
CA SER A 39 1.66 -7.82 0.19
C SER A 39 1.78 -6.87 1.38
N LEU A 40 0.70 -6.71 2.15
CA LEU A 40 0.60 -5.80 3.29
C LEU A 40 0.81 -6.48 4.65
N ASN A 41 0.41 -7.75 4.81
CA ASN A 41 0.39 -8.41 6.11
C ASN A 41 0.89 -9.86 6.04
N PRO A 42 2.06 -10.18 6.60
CA PRO A 42 2.58 -11.55 6.61
C PRO A 42 1.69 -12.54 7.38
N GLY A 43 0.88 -12.08 8.35
CA GLY A 43 -0.07 -12.92 9.06
C GLY A 43 -1.18 -13.51 8.16
N TYR A 44 -1.37 -12.95 6.96
CA TYR A 44 -2.31 -13.49 5.98
C TYR A 44 -1.81 -14.78 5.31
N SER A 45 -0.51 -15.07 5.32
CA SER A 45 0.08 -16.23 4.63
C SER A 45 -0.55 -17.54 5.13
N GLY A 46 -1.08 -18.36 4.20
CA GLY A 46 -1.79 -19.60 4.53
C GLY A 46 -3.20 -19.42 5.12
N SER A 47 -3.78 -18.22 5.13
CA SER A 47 -5.14 -18.00 5.64
C SER A 47 -6.23 -18.54 4.72
N LYS A 48 -5.92 -18.83 3.46
CA LYS A 48 -6.79 -19.54 2.53
C LYS A 48 -6.47 -21.04 2.54
N GLU A 49 -7.49 -21.87 2.39
CA GLU A 49 -7.33 -23.34 2.36
C GLU A 49 -6.72 -23.84 1.04
N TYR A 50 -6.57 -22.98 0.05
CA TYR A 50 -6.02 -23.30 -1.27
C TYR A 50 -4.79 -22.44 -1.58
N THR A 51 -3.92 -22.98 -2.42
CA THR A 51 -2.79 -22.24 -2.97
C THR A 51 -3.30 -21.11 -3.85
N ASN A 52 -2.77 -19.92 -3.62
CA ASN A 52 -3.14 -18.72 -4.38
C ASN A 52 -1.89 -18.03 -4.92
N PHE A 53 -1.98 -17.60 -6.16
CA PHE A 53 -0.96 -16.79 -6.83
C PHE A 53 -1.60 -15.51 -7.37
N THR A 54 -0.99 -14.37 -7.14
CA THR A 54 -1.50 -13.07 -7.63
C THR A 54 -0.37 -12.30 -8.31
N ILE A 55 -0.65 -11.76 -9.48
CA ILE A 55 0.21 -10.81 -10.18
C ILE A 55 -0.54 -9.50 -10.30
N LEU A 56 0.15 -8.39 -10.06
CA LEU A 56 -0.36 -7.04 -10.18
C LEU A 56 0.60 -6.19 -10.99
N HIS A 57 0.05 -5.41 -11.89
CA HIS A 57 0.76 -4.38 -12.63
C HIS A 57 0.03 -3.05 -12.48
N ARG A 58 0.75 -1.99 -12.15
CA ARG A 58 0.20 -0.65 -11.94
C ARG A 58 1.02 0.39 -12.69
N SER A 59 0.34 1.19 -13.51
CA SER A 59 0.90 2.35 -14.19
C SER A 59 0.19 3.61 -13.68
N GLN A 60 0.95 4.58 -13.19
CA GLN A 60 0.42 5.86 -12.73
C GLN A 60 0.76 6.95 -13.75
N TRP A 61 -0.07 7.98 -13.84
CA TRP A 61 0.18 9.19 -14.66
C TRP A 61 0.57 8.85 -16.10
N LEU A 62 -0.28 8.13 -16.80
CA LEU A 62 -0.05 7.73 -18.19
C LEU A 62 0.40 8.93 -19.06
N ASN A 63 1.40 8.69 -19.93
CA ASN A 63 2.02 9.68 -20.80
C ASN A 63 2.90 10.74 -20.09
N PHE A 64 3.27 10.53 -18.82
CA PHE A 64 4.26 11.35 -18.14
C PHE A 64 5.61 10.64 -18.10
N GLU A 65 6.66 11.28 -18.59
CA GLU A 65 8.03 10.70 -18.58
C GLU A 65 8.52 10.50 -17.15
N GLY A 66 8.99 9.31 -16.80
CA GLY A 66 9.40 8.96 -15.46
C GLY A 66 8.24 8.66 -14.49
N ALA A 67 7.03 8.51 -15.00
CA ALA A 67 5.86 8.15 -14.21
C ALA A 67 6.06 6.85 -13.42
N PRO A 68 5.43 6.71 -12.23
CA PRO A 68 5.56 5.50 -11.43
C PRO A 68 4.97 4.28 -12.13
N GLU A 69 5.74 3.20 -12.13
CA GLU A 69 5.34 1.88 -12.62
C GLU A 69 5.69 0.83 -11.58
N SER A 70 4.71 0.02 -11.18
CA SER A 70 4.88 -0.95 -10.12
C SER A 70 4.35 -2.31 -10.54
N GLN A 71 5.10 -3.35 -10.20
CA GLN A 71 4.75 -4.74 -10.45
C GLN A 71 4.86 -5.51 -9.15
N ALA A 72 3.91 -6.40 -8.90
CA ALA A 72 3.96 -7.25 -7.73
C ALA A 72 3.54 -8.68 -8.08
N PHE A 73 4.11 -9.63 -7.37
CA PHE A 73 3.59 -10.99 -7.32
C PHE A 73 3.51 -11.45 -5.87
N THR A 74 2.55 -12.32 -5.58
CA THR A 74 2.45 -13.02 -4.31
C THR A 74 2.06 -14.47 -4.55
N PHE A 75 2.66 -15.36 -3.78
CA PHE A 75 2.33 -16.76 -3.68
C PHE A 75 1.94 -17.06 -2.23
N ASN A 76 0.86 -17.81 -2.02
CA ASN A 76 0.30 -18.11 -0.71
C ASN A 76 -0.09 -19.57 -0.64
N HIS A 77 0.35 -20.26 0.41
CA HIS A 77 0.08 -21.69 0.61
C HIS A 77 -0.10 -22.01 2.10
N LYS A 78 -1.09 -22.82 2.42
CA LYS A 78 -1.30 -23.39 3.76
C LYS A 78 -0.73 -24.79 3.81
N MET A 79 0.15 -25.07 4.76
CA MET A 79 0.66 -26.43 4.99
C MET A 79 -0.42 -27.26 5.67
N THR A 80 -0.95 -28.24 4.96
CA THR A 80 -2.15 -29.01 5.34
C THR A 80 -2.00 -29.77 6.67
N SER A 81 -0.79 -30.19 7.02
CA SER A 81 -0.52 -30.98 8.22
C SER A 81 -0.12 -30.15 9.45
N LYS A 82 -0.04 -28.83 9.31
CA LYS A 82 0.43 -27.91 10.36
C LYS A 82 -0.34 -26.61 10.26
N ASN A 83 -0.53 -25.96 11.41
CA ASN A 83 -1.13 -24.61 11.47
C ASN A 83 -0.14 -23.54 11.00
N ILE A 84 0.57 -23.80 9.89
CA ILE A 84 1.61 -22.93 9.34
C ILE A 84 1.22 -22.53 7.91
N GLY A 85 1.27 -21.25 7.65
CA GLY A 85 1.16 -20.66 6.33
C GLY A 85 2.52 -20.22 5.81
N PHE A 86 2.72 -20.39 4.51
CA PHE A 86 3.88 -19.96 3.78
C PHE A 86 3.48 -18.99 2.68
N GLY A 87 4.28 -17.95 2.50
CA GLY A 87 4.09 -16.98 1.44
C GLY A 87 5.41 -16.55 0.81
N LEU A 88 5.36 -16.22 -0.47
CA LEU A 88 6.45 -15.56 -1.19
C LEU A 88 5.88 -14.31 -1.85
N SER A 89 6.59 -13.20 -1.75
CA SER A 89 6.16 -11.94 -2.37
C SER A 89 7.33 -11.22 -3.02
N GLY A 90 7.04 -10.53 -4.12
CA GLY A 90 7.99 -9.64 -4.77
C GLY A 90 7.28 -8.38 -5.25
N VAL A 91 7.98 -7.26 -5.17
CA VAL A 91 7.53 -5.96 -5.67
C VAL A 91 8.69 -5.29 -6.36
N ASN A 92 8.46 -4.84 -7.58
CA ASN A 92 9.36 -3.95 -8.31
C ASN A 92 8.66 -2.63 -8.54
N ASP A 93 9.24 -1.54 -8.08
CA ASP A 93 8.68 -0.20 -8.17
C ASP A 93 9.69 0.76 -8.76
N LYS A 94 9.30 1.42 -9.84
CA LYS A 94 10.14 2.38 -10.56
C LYS A 94 9.47 3.75 -10.52
N ILE A 95 10.20 4.76 -10.06
CA ILE A 95 9.73 6.15 -9.99
C ILE A 95 10.87 7.06 -10.49
N GLY A 96 10.73 7.59 -11.69
CA GLY A 96 11.79 8.38 -12.32
C GLY A 96 13.09 7.58 -12.41
N PRO A 97 14.21 8.10 -11.84
CA PRO A 97 15.51 7.43 -11.85
C PRO A 97 15.64 6.33 -10.78
N MET A 98 14.74 6.27 -9.82
CA MET A 98 14.80 5.33 -8.70
C MET A 98 14.03 4.04 -9.01
N THR A 99 14.67 2.89 -8.78
CA THR A 99 14.04 1.57 -8.81
C THR A 99 14.22 0.90 -7.45
N SER A 100 13.13 0.37 -6.91
CA SER A 100 13.11 -0.40 -5.66
C SER A 100 12.59 -1.81 -5.96
N SER A 101 13.45 -2.81 -5.80
CA SER A 101 13.08 -4.23 -5.97
C SER A 101 13.11 -4.93 -4.62
N ARG A 102 12.01 -5.60 -4.28
CA ARG A 102 11.82 -6.27 -2.98
C ARG A 102 11.40 -7.70 -3.21
N VAL A 103 12.00 -8.62 -2.45
CA VAL A 103 11.58 -10.03 -2.39
C VAL A 103 11.51 -10.44 -0.93
N ALA A 104 10.46 -11.15 -0.55
CA ALA A 104 10.26 -11.57 0.82
C ALA A 104 9.57 -12.93 0.93
N LEU A 105 9.95 -13.63 1.98
CA LEU A 105 9.36 -14.86 2.49
C LEU A 105 8.49 -14.52 3.69
N ASP A 106 7.26 -15.02 3.69
CA ASP A 106 6.30 -14.87 4.79
C ASP A 106 6.06 -16.21 5.46
N LEU A 107 6.08 -16.24 6.78
CA LEU A 107 5.69 -17.39 7.59
C LEU A 107 4.63 -16.94 8.59
N ALA A 108 3.53 -17.67 8.67
CA ALA A 108 2.46 -17.38 9.62
C ALA A 108 2.06 -18.63 10.40
N TYR A 109 1.82 -18.46 11.69
CA TYR A 109 1.23 -19.49 12.55
C TYR A 109 -0.24 -19.16 12.81
N HIS A 110 -1.12 -20.14 12.60
CA HIS A 110 -2.57 -20.01 12.71
C HIS A 110 -3.06 -20.63 14.03
N LEU A 111 -3.58 -19.79 14.90
CA LEU A 111 -4.28 -20.20 16.11
C LEU A 111 -5.75 -20.39 15.78
N GLU A 112 -6.24 -21.61 15.93
CA GLU A 112 -7.66 -21.93 15.77
C GLU A 112 -8.44 -21.52 17.01
N LEU A 113 -9.46 -20.72 16.80
CA LEU A 113 -10.46 -20.32 17.79
C LEU A 113 -11.79 -20.95 17.39
N GLU A 114 -12.76 -21.10 18.29
CA GLU A 114 -14.03 -21.82 18.01
C GLU A 114 -14.69 -21.53 16.65
N LYS A 115 -14.64 -20.27 16.18
CA LYS A 115 -15.27 -19.82 14.91
C LYS A 115 -14.39 -18.83 14.15
N ALA A 116 -13.09 -18.81 14.41
CA ALA A 116 -12.18 -17.85 13.86
C ALA A 116 -10.74 -18.38 13.83
N PHE A 117 -9.89 -17.69 13.12
CA PHE A 117 -8.45 -17.91 13.12
C PHE A 117 -7.74 -16.60 13.47
N LEU A 118 -6.79 -16.68 14.37
CA LEU A 118 -5.84 -15.62 14.64
C LEU A 118 -4.48 -16.07 14.13
N SER A 119 -3.91 -15.33 13.21
CA SER A 119 -2.61 -15.66 12.61
C SER A 119 -1.58 -14.62 13.00
N ILE A 120 -0.40 -15.08 13.39
CA ILE A 120 0.76 -14.24 13.65
C ILE A 120 1.81 -14.57 12.60
N GLY A 121 2.29 -13.57 11.88
CA GLY A 121 3.21 -13.74 10.77
C GLY A 121 4.46 -12.91 10.90
N ILE A 122 5.55 -13.46 10.35
CA ILE A 122 6.83 -12.78 10.14
C ILE A 122 7.13 -12.73 8.65
N LYS A 123 7.73 -11.64 8.21
CA LYS A 123 8.26 -11.44 6.86
C LYS A 123 9.77 -11.31 6.95
N LEU A 124 10.48 -12.06 6.13
CA LEU A 124 11.94 -11.94 5.95
C LEU A 124 12.18 -11.54 4.50
N GLY A 125 12.82 -10.43 4.28
CA GLY A 125 12.98 -9.91 2.94
C GLY A 125 14.30 -9.22 2.69
N VAL A 126 14.55 -9.00 1.40
CA VAL A 126 15.67 -8.23 0.89
C VAL A 126 15.11 -7.16 -0.03
N VAL A 127 15.65 -5.97 0.12
CA VAL A 127 15.32 -4.80 -0.73
C VAL A 127 16.59 -4.37 -1.44
N ASN A 128 16.49 -4.15 -2.74
CA ASN A 128 17.52 -3.51 -3.54
C ASN A 128 17.02 -2.14 -3.99
N TYR A 129 17.81 -1.10 -3.76
CA TYR A 129 17.57 0.25 -4.25
C TYR A 129 18.60 0.56 -5.31
N ASP A 130 18.15 0.93 -6.48
CA ASP A 130 18.98 1.33 -7.62
C ASP A 130 18.60 2.73 -8.09
N PHE A 131 19.60 3.55 -8.40
CA PHE A 131 19.41 4.92 -8.85
C PHE A 131 20.14 5.15 -10.16
N ASN A 132 19.38 5.27 -11.24
CA ASN A 132 19.91 5.49 -12.58
C ASN A 132 20.21 6.97 -12.83
N GLN A 133 21.46 7.37 -12.63
CA GLN A 133 21.92 8.74 -12.85
C GLN A 133 21.86 9.19 -14.31
N SER A 134 21.93 8.26 -15.28
CA SER A 134 21.99 8.59 -16.72
C SER A 134 20.72 9.28 -17.25
N ILE A 135 19.61 9.15 -16.51
CA ILE A 135 18.32 9.76 -16.87
C ILE A 135 18.24 11.21 -16.39
N ILE A 136 19.08 11.62 -15.43
CA ILE A 136 19.06 12.97 -14.86
C ILE A 136 19.76 13.94 -15.79
N ARG A 137 19.04 14.95 -16.23
CA ARG A 137 19.60 16.10 -16.96
C ARG A 137 19.82 17.24 -15.99
N THR A 138 21.07 17.49 -15.62
CA THR A 138 21.43 18.65 -14.79
C THR A 138 21.61 19.89 -15.68
N THR A 139 21.14 21.03 -15.20
CA THR A 139 21.32 22.33 -15.89
C THR A 139 22.78 22.80 -15.83
N ASN A 140 23.50 22.41 -14.75
CA ASN A 140 24.92 22.69 -14.56
C ASN A 140 25.71 21.39 -14.71
N ILE A 141 26.57 21.33 -15.72
CA ILE A 141 27.48 20.20 -15.93
C ILE A 141 28.50 20.19 -14.78
N GLY A 142 28.55 19.10 -14.00
CA GLY A 142 29.48 18.93 -12.87
C GLY A 142 28.90 19.30 -11.49
N ASP A 143 27.58 19.43 -11.35
CA ASP A 143 26.96 19.61 -10.05
C ASP A 143 27.07 18.33 -9.21
N ASN A 144 27.95 18.36 -8.20
CA ASN A 144 28.20 17.23 -7.29
C ASN A 144 27.02 16.92 -6.38
N SER A 145 25.98 17.75 -6.31
CA SER A 145 24.78 17.51 -5.51
C SER A 145 23.98 16.30 -6.00
N PHE A 146 24.22 15.86 -7.24
CA PHE A 146 23.56 14.70 -7.87
C PHE A 146 24.49 13.49 -8.04
N VAL A 147 25.72 13.54 -7.50
CA VAL A 147 26.59 12.37 -7.48
C VAL A 147 26.11 11.43 -6.39
N PHE A 148 25.17 10.58 -6.72
CA PHE A 148 24.78 9.43 -5.89
C PHE A 148 25.80 8.32 -6.13
N ASP A 149 26.59 7.99 -5.14
CA ASP A 149 27.57 6.87 -5.17
C ASP A 149 26.86 5.51 -4.93
N GLY A 150 25.61 5.41 -5.35
CA GLY A 150 24.71 4.29 -5.08
C GLY A 150 24.58 3.33 -6.25
N GLN A 151 25.57 2.48 -6.45
CA GLN A 151 25.33 1.18 -7.10
C GLN A 151 24.48 0.34 -6.14
N GLY A 152 23.40 -0.25 -6.68
CA GLY A 152 22.38 -1.04 -6.01
C GLY A 152 22.72 -1.57 -4.61
N GLU A 153 22.10 -1.00 -3.60
CA GLU A 153 22.33 -1.39 -2.20
C GLU A 153 21.32 -2.44 -1.76
N PHE A 154 21.80 -3.65 -1.46
CA PHE A 154 20.96 -4.71 -0.91
C PHE A 154 20.86 -4.57 0.62
N LYS A 155 19.63 -4.47 1.12
CA LYS A 155 19.36 -4.42 2.57
C LYS A 155 18.40 -5.52 2.97
N SER A 156 18.76 -6.28 3.99
CA SER A 156 17.85 -7.22 4.64
C SER A 156 16.81 -6.45 5.45
N ASN A 157 15.59 -6.97 5.51
CA ASN A 157 14.51 -6.39 6.29
C ASN A 157 13.66 -7.49 6.92
N ILE A 158 12.97 -7.13 7.99
CA ILE A 158 12.05 -8.01 8.70
C ILE A 158 10.70 -7.29 8.82
N GLY A 159 9.62 -8.05 8.85
CA GLY A 159 8.28 -7.52 9.06
C GLY A 159 7.44 -8.40 9.95
N PHE A 160 6.38 -7.82 10.49
CA PHE A 160 5.48 -8.49 11.42
C PHE A 160 4.04 -8.18 11.05
N GLY A 161 3.14 -9.13 11.36
CA GLY A 161 1.73 -8.93 11.18
C GLY A 161 0.86 -9.88 11.97
N MET A 162 -0.31 -9.39 12.33
CA MET A 162 -1.39 -10.18 12.91
C MET A 162 -2.59 -10.10 11.99
N TYR A 163 -3.23 -11.24 11.76
CA TYR A 163 -4.40 -11.33 10.92
C TYR A 163 -5.46 -12.20 11.57
N TYR A 164 -6.63 -11.62 11.81
CA TYR A 164 -7.78 -12.31 12.35
C TYR A 164 -8.83 -12.46 11.25
N HIS A 165 -9.37 -13.65 11.07
CA HIS A 165 -10.44 -13.87 10.11
C HIS A 165 -11.50 -14.86 10.57
N ARG A 166 -12.69 -14.59 10.12
CA ARG A 166 -13.89 -15.44 10.21
C ARG A 166 -14.46 -15.63 8.81
N PRO A 167 -15.46 -16.54 8.63
CA PRO A 167 -16.07 -16.75 7.31
C PRO A 167 -16.62 -15.49 6.64
N ARG A 168 -17.01 -14.48 7.42
CA ARG A 168 -17.67 -13.27 6.89
C ARG A 168 -16.87 -11.98 7.06
N TRP A 169 -15.85 -11.91 7.86
CA TRP A 169 -15.07 -10.71 8.08
C TRP A 169 -13.63 -11.00 8.50
N TYR A 170 -12.78 -10.05 8.28
CA TYR A 170 -11.37 -10.08 8.66
C TYR A 170 -10.90 -8.73 9.19
N ALA A 171 -9.87 -8.77 10.01
CA ALA A 171 -9.12 -7.62 10.46
C ALA A 171 -7.63 -7.98 10.56
N GLY A 172 -6.76 -7.00 10.37
CA GLY A 172 -5.32 -7.23 10.52
C GLY A 172 -4.57 -5.96 10.79
N ILE A 173 -3.43 -6.10 11.44
CA ILE A 173 -2.44 -5.04 11.66
C ILE A 173 -1.07 -5.56 11.26
N SER A 174 -0.22 -4.69 10.71
CA SER A 174 1.11 -5.12 10.26
C SER A 174 2.09 -3.97 10.10
N ILE A 175 3.36 -4.34 10.14
CA ILE A 175 4.52 -3.55 9.73
C ILE A 175 5.33 -4.47 8.82
N PRO A 176 5.06 -4.51 7.49
CA PRO A 176 5.68 -5.49 6.59
C PRO A 176 7.17 -5.25 6.35
N TRP A 177 7.64 -4.01 6.53
CA TRP A 177 9.03 -3.60 6.41
C TRP A 177 9.39 -2.77 7.64
N PHE A 178 10.10 -3.37 8.60
CA PHE A 178 10.36 -2.78 9.91
C PHE A 178 11.62 -1.93 9.94
N ILE A 179 12.66 -2.31 9.19
CA ILE A 179 13.95 -1.62 9.17
C ILE A 179 13.87 -0.46 8.19
N GLU A 180 14.10 0.74 8.69
CA GLU A 180 14.12 1.99 7.92
C GLU A 180 15.43 2.13 7.14
N ASN A 181 15.42 2.93 6.07
CA ASN A 181 16.61 3.24 5.31
C ASN A 181 16.79 4.76 5.20
N GLU A 182 17.70 5.30 6.01
CA GLU A 182 17.98 6.73 6.06
C GLU A 182 18.58 7.25 4.73
N SER A 183 19.44 6.45 4.07
CA SER A 183 20.09 6.84 2.81
C SER A 183 19.09 7.13 1.70
N PHE A 184 17.96 6.44 1.69
CA PHE A 184 16.87 6.62 0.72
C PHE A 184 15.62 7.27 1.35
N ASN A 185 15.72 7.77 2.57
CA ASN A 185 14.62 8.38 3.33
C ASN A 185 13.35 7.50 3.41
N ILE A 186 13.54 6.18 3.56
CA ILE A 186 12.45 5.22 3.64
C ILE A 186 12.08 5.01 5.09
N GLN A 187 10.85 5.38 5.40
CA GLN A 187 10.27 5.29 6.72
C GLN A 187 9.44 4.02 6.88
N ARG A 188 9.25 3.61 8.12
CA ARG A 188 8.42 2.47 8.50
C ARG A 188 6.94 2.77 8.27
N HIS A 189 6.26 1.83 7.62
CA HIS A 189 4.81 1.90 7.39
C HIS A 189 4.06 0.91 8.28
N CYS A 190 3.02 1.40 8.94
CA CYS A 190 2.07 0.58 9.68
C CYS A 190 0.75 0.51 8.92
N TYR A 191 0.19 -0.68 8.80
CA TYR A 191 -1.07 -0.92 8.11
C TYR A 191 -2.11 -1.53 9.04
N GLY A 192 -3.36 -1.06 8.89
CA GLY A 192 -4.54 -1.68 9.45
C GLY A 192 -5.50 -2.06 8.32
N ILE A 193 -5.98 -3.28 8.29
CA ILE A 193 -6.96 -3.74 7.30
C ILE A 193 -8.22 -4.27 8.00
N LEU A 194 -9.37 -3.95 7.43
CA LEU A 194 -10.67 -4.45 7.89
C LEU A 194 -11.56 -4.66 6.68
N GLY A 195 -12.32 -5.73 6.68
CA GLY A 195 -13.29 -5.98 5.62
C GLY A 195 -14.16 -7.19 5.86
N GLY A 196 -15.08 -7.44 4.94
CA GLY A 196 -16.00 -8.55 5.09
C GLY A 196 -16.83 -8.82 3.85
N ILE A 197 -17.78 -9.76 4.01
CA ILE A 197 -18.74 -10.15 2.99
C ILE A 197 -20.14 -10.11 3.61
N LEU A 198 -21.03 -9.33 2.98
CA LEU A 198 -22.44 -9.22 3.31
C LEU A 198 -23.28 -9.78 2.17
N ASN A 199 -24.15 -10.76 2.45
CA ASN A 199 -25.11 -11.25 1.47
C ASN A 199 -26.28 -10.28 1.43
N LEU A 200 -26.49 -9.58 0.30
CA LEU A 200 -27.59 -8.62 0.13
C LEU A 200 -28.83 -9.29 -0.44
N ALA A 201 -28.66 -10.18 -1.41
CA ALA A 201 -29.70 -10.99 -2.03
C ALA A 201 -29.11 -12.29 -2.58
N GLU A 202 -29.95 -13.16 -3.12
CA GLU A 202 -29.49 -14.35 -3.84
C GLU A 202 -28.62 -13.93 -5.03
N GLY A 203 -27.38 -14.47 -5.07
CA GLY A 203 -26.39 -14.11 -6.11
C GLY A 203 -25.80 -12.70 -6.01
N LEU A 204 -26.12 -11.92 -4.96
CA LEU A 204 -25.58 -10.57 -4.76
C LEU A 204 -24.90 -10.44 -3.40
N LYS A 205 -23.59 -10.18 -3.40
CA LYS A 205 -22.80 -9.95 -2.19
C LYS A 205 -22.11 -8.59 -2.23
N LEU A 206 -22.02 -7.93 -1.09
CA LEU A 206 -21.22 -6.71 -0.91
C LEU A 206 -19.96 -7.05 -0.12
N LYS A 207 -18.81 -6.60 -0.62
CA LYS A 207 -17.50 -6.75 0.02
C LYS A 207 -16.94 -5.37 0.38
N PRO A 208 -17.31 -4.82 1.55
CA PRO A 208 -16.67 -3.60 2.06
C PRO A 208 -15.25 -3.92 2.53
N SER A 209 -14.31 -3.02 2.29
CA SER A 209 -12.97 -3.10 2.85
C SER A 209 -12.36 -1.73 3.11
N THR A 210 -11.50 -1.69 4.12
CA THR A 210 -10.79 -0.49 4.56
C THR A 210 -9.32 -0.84 4.76
N LEU A 211 -8.45 0.02 4.28
CA LEU A 211 -7.03 0.02 4.57
C LEU A 211 -6.66 1.34 5.24
N ILE A 212 -6.02 1.25 6.38
CA ILE A 212 -5.50 2.36 7.16
C ILE A 212 -3.98 2.35 7.04
N LYS A 213 -3.37 3.53 6.87
CA LYS A 213 -1.94 3.71 6.64
C LYS A 213 -1.40 4.76 7.57
N TYR A 214 -0.32 4.41 8.26
CA TYR A 214 0.40 5.34 9.12
C TYR A 214 1.90 5.25 8.88
N THR A 215 2.54 6.40 8.75
CA THR A 215 3.99 6.55 8.62
C THR A 215 4.40 7.80 9.37
N VAL A 216 5.51 7.74 10.10
CA VAL A 216 6.06 8.90 10.79
C VAL A 216 6.43 9.97 9.74
N GLY A 217 6.06 11.21 9.98
CA GLY A 217 6.33 12.33 9.06
C GLY A 217 5.39 12.41 7.85
N ALA A 218 4.37 11.54 7.73
CA ALA A 218 3.36 11.61 6.68
C ALA A 218 1.94 11.73 7.26
N PRO A 219 1.00 12.34 6.51
CA PRO A 219 -0.40 12.36 6.92
C PRO A 219 -0.98 10.95 7.01
N PHE A 220 -1.84 10.73 8.00
CA PHE A 220 -2.60 9.50 8.15
C PHE A 220 -3.46 9.24 6.90
N GLY A 221 -3.31 8.07 6.29
CA GLY A 221 -4.01 7.70 5.07
C GLY A 221 -5.06 6.62 5.29
N TYR A 222 -6.10 6.62 4.47
CA TYR A 222 -7.08 5.54 4.43
C TYR A 222 -7.59 5.31 3.01
N ASP A 223 -7.90 4.06 2.70
CA ASP A 223 -8.55 3.63 1.48
C ASP A 223 -9.83 2.89 1.86
N LEU A 224 -10.94 3.27 1.25
CA LEU A 224 -12.25 2.62 1.42
C LEU A 224 -12.69 2.04 0.09
N SER A 225 -13.23 0.84 0.10
CA SER A 225 -13.83 0.23 -1.08
C SER A 225 -15.11 -0.53 -0.73
N ALA A 226 -16.03 -0.58 -1.69
CA ALA A 226 -17.28 -1.31 -1.57
C ALA A 226 -17.55 -2.04 -2.88
N ILE A 227 -17.17 -3.32 -2.94
CA ILE A 227 -17.25 -4.14 -4.15
C ILE A 227 -18.52 -4.99 -4.11
N MET A 228 -19.37 -4.86 -5.13
CA MET A 228 -20.50 -5.72 -5.36
C MET A 228 -20.06 -6.92 -6.20
N LEU A 229 -20.38 -8.13 -5.75
CA LEU A 229 -20.09 -9.39 -6.41
C LEU A 229 -21.40 -10.03 -6.87
N PHE A 230 -21.54 -10.25 -8.17
CA PHE A 230 -22.72 -10.79 -8.84
C PHE A 230 -22.49 -12.26 -9.20
N LYS A 231 -23.35 -13.13 -8.70
CA LYS A 231 -23.36 -14.59 -8.96
C LYS A 231 -21.99 -15.25 -8.81
N ASP A 232 -21.18 -14.76 -7.87
CA ASP A 232 -19.80 -15.18 -7.65
C ASP A 232 -18.92 -15.16 -8.93
N THR A 233 -19.30 -14.37 -9.93
CA THR A 233 -18.62 -14.34 -11.23
C THR A 233 -18.06 -12.96 -11.57
N PHE A 234 -18.87 -11.91 -11.47
CA PHE A 234 -18.45 -10.55 -11.85
C PHE A 234 -18.49 -9.64 -10.63
N TRP A 235 -17.48 -8.79 -10.47
CA TRP A 235 -17.47 -7.78 -9.42
C TRP A 235 -17.17 -6.40 -9.94
N ILE A 236 -17.77 -5.40 -9.30
CA ILE A 236 -17.53 -3.99 -9.55
C ILE A 236 -17.79 -3.19 -8.28
N GLY A 237 -17.04 -2.11 -8.08
CA GLY A 237 -17.31 -1.21 -6.97
C GLY A 237 -16.43 0.02 -6.96
N PRO A 238 -16.87 1.07 -6.25
CA PRO A 238 -16.10 2.28 -6.03
C PRO A 238 -14.98 2.05 -5.01
N GLN A 239 -13.94 2.86 -5.18
CA GLN A 239 -12.86 3.03 -4.21
C GLN A 239 -12.60 4.51 -3.98
N MET A 240 -12.34 4.87 -2.74
CA MET A 240 -11.89 6.19 -2.33
C MET A 240 -10.56 6.04 -1.58
N ARG A 241 -9.55 6.76 -2.01
CA ARG A 241 -8.26 6.90 -1.33
C ARG A 241 -8.14 8.31 -0.80
N SER A 242 -7.75 8.49 0.46
CA SER A 242 -7.62 9.81 1.05
C SER A 242 -6.51 9.86 2.09
N THR A 243 -6.07 11.08 2.40
CA THR A 243 -5.14 11.38 3.49
C THR A 243 -5.71 12.50 4.35
N PHE A 244 -5.56 12.40 5.67
CA PHE A 244 -5.90 13.48 6.59
C PHE A 244 -4.77 14.52 6.58
N THR A 245 -4.94 15.59 5.83
CA THR A 245 -4.04 16.75 5.92
C THR A 245 -4.65 17.80 6.85
N SER A 246 -4.07 17.96 8.03
CA SER A 246 -4.46 18.99 9.00
C SER A 246 -4.01 20.40 8.61
N VAL A 247 -3.18 20.54 7.58
CA VAL A 247 -2.40 21.78 7.33
C VAL A 247 -3.07 22.72 6.32
N LEU A 248 -4.02 22.27 5.50
CA LEU A 248 -4.66 23.16 4.52
C LEU A 248 -6.19 23.05 4.58
N PRO A 249 -6.90 24.12 5.04
CA PRO A 249 -8.36 24.11 5.16
C PRO A 249 -9.13 24.03 3.83
N ARG A 250 -8.45 24.10 2.68
CA ARG A 250 -9.05 24.14 1.35
C ARG A 250 -8.90 22.87 0.51
N SER A 251 -7.98 21.98 0.83
CA SER A 251 -7.90 20.65 0.19
C SER A 251 -8.55 19.60 1.11
N LYS A 252 -9.87 19.59 1.18
CA LYS A 252 -10.61 18.69 2.08
C LYS A 252 -10.37 17.20 1.85
N PHE A 253 -9.78 16.80 0.73
CA PHE A 253 -9.46 15.40 0.41
C PHE A 253 -8.25 15.35 -0.53
N GLY A 254 -7.06 15.15 0.03
CA GLY A 254 -5.85 14.80 -0.72
C GLY A 254 -5.91 13.34 -1.19
N GLY A 255 -6.90 12.96 -1.98
CA GLY A 255 -7.11 11.58 -2.39
C GLY A 255 -7.71 11.47 -3.79
N GLY A 256 -7.87 10.24 -4.25
CA GLY A 256 -8.48 9.91 -5.54
C GLY A 256 -9.73 9.07 -5.37
N PHE A 257 -10.59 9.15 -6.36
CA PHE A 257 -11.70 8.22 -6.52
C PHE A 257 -11.37 7.23 -7.63
N GLY A 258 -11.81 6.00 -7.47
CA GLY A 258 -11.60 4.96 -8.45
C GLY A 258 -12.75 3.99 -8.56
N ILE A 259 -12.65 3.15 -9.58
CA ILE A 259 -13.53 2.02 -9.81
C ILE A 259 -12.65 0.78 -9.92
N ILE A 260 -13.06 -0.29 -9.26
CA ILE A 260 -12.48 -1.62 -9.38
C ILE A 260 -13.52 -2.51 -10.02
N ALA A 261 -13.12 -3.26 -11.04
CA ALA A 261 -13.99 -4.25 -11.68
C ALA A 261 -13.19 -5.52 -11.99
N GLY A 262 -13.88 -6.64 -12.14
CA GLY A 262 -13.22 -7.88 -12.55
C GLY A 262 -14.18 -9.03 -12.70
N ILE A 263 -13.60 -10.16 -13.09
CA ILE A 263 -14.35 -11.37 -13.43
C ILE A 263 -13.60 -12.63 -12.96
N HIS A 264 -14.31 -13.57 -12.40
CA HIS A 264 -13.85 -14.96 -12.26
C HIS A 264 -14.12 -15.70 -13.59
N LEU A 265 -13.06 -15.95 -14.36
CA LEU A 265 -13.15 -16.69 -15.63
C LEU A 265 -13.54 -18.16 -15.37
N ASN A 266 -13.07 -18.69 -14.27
CA ASN A 266 -13.42 -20.01 -13.76
C ASN A 266 -13.15 -20.05 -12.25
N LYS A 267 -13.22 -21.22 -11.62
CA LYS A 267 -12.97 -21.39 -10.17
C LYS A 267 -11.52 -21.09 -9.75
N THR A 268 -10.60 -21.02 -10.69
CA THR A 268 -9.16 -20.90 -10.42
C THR A 268 -8.59 -19.53 -10.87
N VAL A 269 -9.10 -18.97 -11.98
CA VAL A 269 -8.55 -17.79 -12.63
C VAL A 269 -9.51 -16.62 -12.51
N SER A 270 -8.95 -15.49 -12.08
CA SER A 270 -9.66 -14.21 -11.97
C SER A 270 -8.87 -13.12 -12.66
N LEU A 271 -9.54 -12.19 -13.28
CA LEU A 271 -8.96 -10.98 -13.84
C LEU A 271 -9.60 -9.76 -13.18
N GLY A 272 -8.78 -8.83 -12.74
CA GLY A 272 -9.20 -7.59 -12.12
C GLY A 272 -8.56 -6.37 -12.78
N TYR A 273 -9.32 -5.29 -12.84
CA TYR A 273 -8.86 -4.00 -13.32
C TYR A 273 -9.31 -2.90 -12.38
N SER A 274 -8.44 -1.92 -12.12
CA SER A 274 -8.84 -0.70 -11.43
C SER A 274 -8.40 0.54 -12.19
N PHE A 275 -9.25 1.53 -12.12
CA PHE A 275 -9.01 2.89 -12.63
C PHE A 275 -9.16 3.87 -11.48
N ASN A 276 -8.15 4.74 -11.26
CA ASN A 276 -8.20 5.75 -10.22
C ASN A 276 -7.83 7.11 -10.80
N THR A 277 -8.56 8.14 -10.38
CA THR A 277 -8.23 9.54 -10.62
C THR A 277 -7.54 10.12 -9.39
N SER A 278 -6.58 11.03 -9.59
CA SER A 278 -6.00 11.79 -8.49
C SER A 278 -6.68 13.16 -8.37
N SER A 279 -6.91 13.62 -7.15
CA SER A 279 -7.42 14.98 -6.89
C SER A 279 -6.40 16.09 -7.24
N LEU A 280 -5.15 15.76 -7.46
CA LEU A 280 -4.10 16.69 -7.88
C LEU A 280 -4.31 17.26 -9.28
N GLY A 281 -5.11 16.61 -10.13
CA GLY A 281 -5.40 17.05 -11.50
C GLY A 281 -6.05 18.43 -11.65
N LYS A 282 -6.53 19.01 -10.54
CA LYS A 282 -7.04 20.40 -10.51
C LYS A 282 -5.94 21.46 -10.55
N TYR A 283 -4.71 21.11 -10.24
CA TYR A 283 -3.60 22.06 -10.06
C TYR A 283 -2.52 21.96 -11.14
N ILE A 284 -2.46 20.84 -11.84
CA ILE A 284 -1.45 20.59 -12.88
C ILE A 284 -2.20 19.98 -14.09
N ASN A 285 -1.98 20.54 -15.27
CA ASN A 285 -2.68 20.17 -16.52
C ASN A 285 -2.17 18.84 -17.11
N VAL A 286 -2.02 17.80 -16.26
CA VAL A 286 -1.50 16.47 -16.63
C VAL A 286 -2.59 15.42 -16.32
N ASN A 287 -2.70 14.41 -17.17
CA ASN A 287 -3.59 13.27 -16.93
C ASN A 287 -3.04 12.41 -15.77
N HIS A 288 -3.68 12.48 -14.60
CA HIS A 288 -3.28 11.81 -13.38
C HIS A 288 -3.99 10.47 -13.17
N SER A 289 -4.42 9.81 -14.24
CA SER A 289 -5.03 8.50 -14.13
C SER A 289 -4.02 7.44 -13.69
N THR A 290 -4.49 6.50 -12.89
CA THR A 290 -3.76 5.30 -12.49
C THR A 290 -4.55 4.09 -12.95
N HIS A 291 -3.86 3.17 -13.60
CA HIS A 291 -4.40 1.92 -14.11
C HIS A 291 -3.72 0.75 -13.42
N GLU A 292 -4.49 -0.26 -13.06
CA GLU A 292 -3.95 -1.45 -12.40
C GLU A 292 -4.64 -2.70 -12.95
N LEU A 293 -3.85 -3.72 -13.27
CA LEU A 293 -4.27 -5.05 -13.72
C LEU A 293 -3.88 -6.09 -12.67
N MET A 294 -4.75 -7.06 -12.46
CA MET A 294 -4.54 -8.20 -11.58
C MET A 294 -4.87 -9.50 -12.33
#